data_191b99e4321f325671fbd84e1b4eb5ed
#
_entry.id   191b99e4321f325671fbd84e1b4eb5ed
#
_cell.length_a   1.000
_cell.length_b   1.000
_cell.length_c   1.000
_cell.angle_alpha   90.00
_cell.angle_beta   90.00
_cell.angle_gamma   90.00
#
_symmetry.space_group_name_H-M   'P 1'
#
loop_
_entity.id
_entity.type
_entity.pdbx_description
1 polymer ?
#
loop_
_entity_poly.entity_id
_entity_poly.type
_entity_poly.pdbx_seq_one_letter_code
_entity_poly.pdbx_strand_id
1 'polypeptide(L)'
;MASELTPSQMAKQYNVTLRALRFYDEYGLISPRRERNWRFYGDEARKRLKMILLGKELGFSLAEIKETIDNANADGSIGFEQLLLEEQILEQIRFLQLKREEINGAIARLHENLSRRRRG
;
A
#
# COMPACT_ATOMS: atom_id res chain seq x y z
N MET A 1 26.58 -0.20 7.02
CA MET A 1 25.77 0.92 7.47
C MET A 1 24.66 1.20 6.48
N ALA A 2 23.45 1.25 6.98
CA ALA A 2 22.33 1.60 6.12
C ALA A 2 22.45 3.09 5.73
N SER A 3 22.56 3.36 4.45
CA SER A 3 22.57 4.74 3.96
C SER A 3 21.13 5.26 3.90
N GLU A 4 20.99 6.52 4.22
CA GLU A 4 19.69 7.20 4.10
C GLU A 4 19.43 7.57 2.65
N LEU A 5 18.19 7.53 2.25
CA LEU A 5 17.75 7.89 0.90
C LEU A 5 17.07 9.25 0.90
N THR A 6 17.33 10.03 -0.15
CA THR A 6 16.54 11.24 -0.42
C THR A 6 15.13 10.85 -0.89
N PRO A 7 14.16 11.79 -0.87
CA PRO A 7 12.82 11.50 -1.42
C PRO A 7 12.86 10.97 -2.85
N SER A 8 13.68 11.56 -3.70
CA SER A 8 13.81 11.12 -5.10
C SER A 8 14.35 9.70 -5.21
N GLN A 9 15.36 9.38 -4.41
CA GLN A 9 15.94 8.03 -4.39
C GLN A 9 14.93 7.01 -3.85
N MET A 10 14.20 7.38 -2.80
CA MET A 10 13.17 6.53 -2.21
C MET A 10 12.06 6.24 -3.19
N ALA A 11 11.55 7.28 -3.86
CA ALA A 11 10.50 7.16 -4.87
C ALA A 11 10.92 6.23 -6.00
N LYS A 12 12.13 6.40 -6.49
CA LYS A 12 12.66 5.60 -7.58
C LYS A 12 12.87 4.15 -7.17
N GLN A 13 13.47 3.92 -6.01
CA GLN A 13 13.78 2.57 -5.54
C GLN A 13 12.54 1.72 -5.30
N TYR A 14 11.48 2.32 -4.75
CA TYR A 14 10.25 1.61 -4.41
C TYR A 14 9.13 1.81 -5.42
N ASN A 15 9.42 2.49 -6.53
CA ASN A 15 8.46 2.74 -7.60
C ASN A 15 7.17 3.41 -7.10
N VAL A 16 7.34 4.43 -6.30
CA VAL A 16 6.23 5.27 -5.80
C VAL A 16 6.48 6.71 -6.23
N THR A 17 5.42 7.52 -6.23
CA THR A 17 5.56 8.93 -6.56
C THR A 17 6.04 9.73 -5.36
N LEU A 18 6.66 10.89 -5.62
CA LEU A 18 7.01 11.83 -4.55
C LEU A 18 5.77 12.27 -3.78
N ARG A 19 4.65 12.42 -4.48
CA ARG A 19 3.37 12.79 -3.88
C ARG A 19 2.89 11.72 -2.91
N ALA A 20 3.00 10.45 -3.27
CA ALA A 20 2.63 9.35 -2.41
C ALA A 20 3.50 9.31 -1.15
N LEU A 21 4.82 9.48 -1.30
CA LEU A 21 5.74 9.53 -0.17
C LEU A 21 5.38 10.65 0.79
N ARG A 22 5.11 11.84 0.27
CA ARG A 22 4.72 12.98 1.09
C ARG A 22 3.42 12.69 1.84
N PHE A 23 2.47 12.06 1.17
CA PHE A 23 1.20 11.68 1.78
C PHE A 23 1.42 10.70 2.94
N TYR A 24 2.25 9.68 2.73
CA TYR A 24 2.56 8.70 3.79
C TYR A 24 3.26 9.34 4.99
N ASP A 25 4.15 10.29 4.73
CA ASP A 25 4.81 11.07 5.78
C ASP A 25 3.78 11.89 6.55
N GLU A 26 2.95 12.65 5.87
CA GLU A 26 1.92 13.50 6.50
C GLU A 26 0.88 12.69 7.26
N TYR A 27 0.57 11.50 6.75
CA TYR A 27 -0.40 10.60 7.38
C TYR A 27 0.17 9.87 8.61
N GLY A 28 1.48 9.97 8.83
CA GLY A 28 2.14 9.34 9.97
C GLY A 28 2.52 7.89 9.76
N LEU A 29 2.57 7.43 8.51
CA LEU A 29 2.95 6.05 8.19
C LEU A 29 4.46 5.85 8.13
N ILE A 30 5.19 6.85 7.66
CA ILE A 30 6.65 6.85 7.63
C ILE A 30 7.15 8.14 8.23
N SER A 31 8.38 8.11 8.78
CA SER A 31 9.00 9.28 9.39
C SER A 31 10.40 9.47 8.83
N PRO A 32 10.60 10.49 7.98
CA PRO A 32 11.95 10.81 7.55
C PRO A 32 12.71 11.54 8.67
N ARG A 33 14.03 11.43 8.64
CA ARG A 33 14.87 12.31 9.41
C ARG A 33 14.86 13.68 8.72
N ARG A 34 14.62 14.74 9.45
CA ARG A 34 14.57 16.10 8.90
C ARG A 34 15.81 16.86 9.32
N GLU A 35 16.44 17.51 8.35
CA GLU A 35 17.55 18.41 8.59
C GLU A 35 17.32 19.64 7.73
N ARG A 36 16.97 20.77 8.37
CA ARG A 36 16.53 22.00 7.71
C ARG A 36 15.32 21.68 6.83
N ASN A 37 15.42 21.93 5.52
CA ASN A 37 14.35 21.65 4.54
C ASN A 37 14.51 20.28 3.87
N TRP A 38 15.52 19.50 4.28
CA TRP A 38 15.83 18.22 3.67
C TRP A 38 15.18 17.08 4.44
N ARG A 39 14.78 16.04 3.70
CA ARG A 39 14.25 14.81 4.28
C ARG A 39 15.15 13.65 3.86
N PHE A 40 15.39 12.76 4.81
CA PHE A 40 16.20 11.56 4.57
C PHE A 40 15.46 10.37 5.16
N TYR A 41 15.35 9.32 4.35
CA TYR A 41 14.65 8.10 4.75
C TYR A 41 15.64 7.02 5.13
N GLY A 42 15.65 6.67 6.41
CA GLY A 42 16.54 5.65 6.95
C GLY A 42 15.96 4.25 6.81
N ASP A 43 16.62 3.29 7.43
CA ASP A 43 16.29 1.87 7.34
C ASP A 43 14.86 1.58 7.83
N GLU A 44 14.47 2.14 8.98
CA GLU A 44 13.12 1.94 9.53
C GLU A 44 12.04 2.47 8.59
N ALA A 45 12.23 3.67 8.05
CA ALA A 45 11.27 4.25 7.12
C ALA A 45 11.12 3.39 5.86
N ARG A 46 12.22 2.84 5.35
CA ARG A 46 12.19 1.96 4.19
C ARG A 46 11.45 0.65 4.48
N LYS A 47 11.69 0.07 5.65
CA LYS A 47 10.98 -1.15 6.07
C LYS A 47 9.48 -0.89 6.22
N ARG A 48 9.11 0.24 6.81
CA ARG A 48 7.70 0.62 6.95
C ARG A 48 7.05 0.84 5.58
N LEU A 49 7.78 1.45 4.64
CA LEU A 49 7.24 1.63 3.29
C LEU A 49 6.95 0.28 2.63
N LYS A 50 7.81 -0.71 2.80
CA LYS A 50 7.57 -2.06 2.29
C LYS A 50 6.27 -2.65 2.87
N MET A 51 6.03 -2.46 4.16
CA MET A 51 4.79 -2.91 4.81
C MET A 51 3.56 -2.24 4.20
N ILE A 52 3.65 -0.93 3.98
CA ILE A 52 2.55 -0.16 3.39
C ILE A 52 2.23 -0.66 1.98
N LEU A 53 3.26 -0.85 1.17
CA LEU A 53 3.08 -1.30 -0.21
C LEU A 53 2.49 -2.70 -0.27
N LEU A 54 2.92 -3.60 0.60
CA LEU A 54 2.33 -4.93 0.69
C LEU A 54 0.87 -4.87 1.15
N GLY A 55 0.58 -4.08 2.16
CA GLY A 55 -0.80 -3.89 2.63
C GLY A 55 -1.72 -3.40 1.52
N LYS A 56 -1.25 -2.45 0.71
CA LYS A 56 -2.01 -1.95 -0.44
C LYS A 56 -2.19 -3.04 -1.50
N GLU A 57 -1.16 -3.81 -1.77
CA GLU A 57 -1.22 -4.92 -2.72
C GLU A 57 -2.27 -5.95 -2.30
N LEU A 58 -2.42 -6.16 -1.00
CA LEU A 58 -3.41 -7.08 -0.45
C LEU A 58 -4.81 -6.47 -0.36
N GLY A 59 -4.98 -5.23 -0.81
CA GLY A 59 -6.30 -4.60 -0.91
C GLY A 59 -6.76 -3.84 0.33
N PHE A 60 -5.89 -3.67 1.32
CA PHE A 60 -6.23 -2.89 2.53
C PHE A 60 -6.19 -1.40 2.24
N SER A 61 -7.05 -0.65 2.92
CA SER A 61 -7.02 0.81 2.87
C SER A 61 -5.82 1.33 3.67
N LEU A 62 -5.39 2.56 3.40
CA LEU A 62 -4.31 3.17 4.18
C LEU A 62 -4.67 3.30 5.66
N ALA A 63 -5.93 3.57 5.98
CA ALA A 63 -6.40 3.62 7.36
C ALA A 63 -6.24 2.26 8.06
N GLU A 64 -6.63 1.18 7.39
CA GLU A 64 -6.47 -0.18 7.91
C GLU A 64 -5.00 -0.56 8.08
N ILE A 65 -4.17 -0.19 7.12
CA ILE A 65 -2.72 -0.43 7.17
C ILE A 65 -2.11 0.31 8.36
N LYS A 66 -2.45 1.59 8.52
CA LYS A 66 -1.95 2.40 9.62
C LYS A 66 -2.36 1.83 10.97
N GLU A 67 -3.63 1.47 11.11
CA GLU A 67 -4.13 0.87 12.34
C GLU A 67 -3.40 -0.43 12.70
N THR A 68 -3.19 -1.29 11.70
CA THR A 68 -2.47 -2.56 11.89
C THR A 68 -1.04 -2.33 12.35
N ILE A 69 -0.33 -1.40 11.70
CA ILE A 69 1.06 -1.09 12.04
C ILE A 69 1.14 -0.45 13.43
N ASP A 70 0.27 0.52 13.70
CA ASP A 70 0.28 1.25 14.98
C ASP A 70 -0.11 0.35 16.16
N ASN A 71 -1.12 -0.48 16.01
CA ASN A 71 -1.57 -1.41 17.07
C ASN A 71 -0.50 -2.43 17.41
N ALA A 72 0.29 -2.86 16.44
CA ALA A 72 1.38 -3.79 16.64
C ALA A 72 2.66 -3.09 17.11
N ASN A 73 2.68 -1.76 17.14
CA ASN A 73 3.88 -0.97 17.40
C ASN A 73 5.05 -1.42 16.51
N ALA A 74 4.74 -1.65 15.23
CA ALA A 74 5.65 -2.30 14.31
C ALA A 74 6.70 -1.32 13.77
N ASP A 75 7.95 -1.77 13.75
CA ASP A 75 9.09 -1.01 13.22
C ASP A 75 9.48 -1.43 11.79
N GLY A 76 8.77 -2.42 11.24
CA GLY A 76 9.08 -2.96 9.92
C GLY A 76 9.98 -4.18 9.93
N SER A 77 10.37 -4.67 11.10
CA SER A 77 11.20 -5.87 11.22
C SER A 77 10.43 -7.15 10.90
N ILE A 78 9.10 -7.10 11.02
CA ILE A 78 8.19 -8.20 10.70
C ILE A 78 7.36 -7.78 9.49
N GLY A 79 7.08 -8.70 8.58
CA GLY A 79 6.26 -8.42 7.40
C GLY A 79 4.82 -8.10 7.77
N PHE A 80 4.16 -7.28 6.93
CA PHE A 80 2.78 -6.85 7.18
C PHE A 80 1.82 -8.04 7.38
N GLU A 81 1.96 -9.08 6.57
CA GLU A 81 1.08 -10.26 6.66
C GLU A 81 1.12 -10.93 8.02
N GLN A 82 2.28 -10.90 8.66
CA GLN A 82 2.50 -11.53 9.97
C GLN A 82 1.85 -10.76 11.10
N LEU A 83 1.45 -9.50 10.85
CA LEU A 83 0.74 -8.68 11.83
C LEU A 83 -0.77 -8.93 11.83
N LEU A 84 -1.28 -9.61 10.79
CA LEU A 84 -2.70 -9.85 10.63
C LEU A 84 -3.18 -11.03 11.48
N LEU A 85 -4.34 -10.86 12.08
CA LEU A 85 -5.04 -11.97 12.74
C LEU A 85 -5.70 -12.85 11.69
N GLU A 86 -5.87 -14.12 11.99
CA GLU A 86 -6.51 -15.07 11.09
C GLU A 86 -7.87 -14.57 10.61
N GLU A 87 -8.67 -14.00 11.52
CA GLU A 87 -9.98 -13.43 11.18
C GLU A 87 -9.89 -12.30 10.16
N GLN A 88 -8.87 -11.45 10.30
CA GLN A 88 -8.63 -10.35 9.36
C GLN A 88 -8.29 -10.88 7.97
N ILE A 89 -7.49 -11.94 7.92
CA ILE A 89 -7.12 -12.60 6.67
C ILE A 89 -8.37 -13.17 5.99
N LEU A 90 -9.20 -13.88 6.74
CA LEU A 90 -10.43 -14.48 6.21
C LEU A 90 -11.40 -13.42 5.69
N GLU A 91 -11.57 -12.34 6.43
CA GLU A 91 -12.41 -11.23 6.00
C GLU A 91 -11.89 -10.58 4.73
N GLN A 92 -10.57 -10.41 4.63
CA GLN A 92 -9.95 -9.81 3.46
C GLN A 92 -10.08 -10.70 2.23
N ILE A 93 -9.95 -12.00 2.40
CA ILE A 93 -10.18 -12.96 1.32
C ILE A 93 -11.61 -12.82 0.79
N ARG A 94 -12.60 -12.78 1.67
CA ARG A 94 -14.02 -12.61 1.26
C ARG A 94 -14.23 -11.29 0.53
N PHE A 95 -13.65 -10.22 1.04
CA PHE A 95 -13.73 -8.90 0.42
C PHE A 95 -13.16 -8.94 -1.00
N LEU A 96 -11.98 -9.53 -1.17
CA LEU A 96 -11.34 -9.62 -2.48
C LEU A 96 -12.12 -10.52 -3.45
N GLN A 97 -12.71 -11.60 -2.94
CA GLN A 97 -13.55 -12.47 -3.77
C GLN A 97 -14.77 -11.71 -4.30
N LEU A 98 -15.42 -10.91 -3.46
CA LEU A 98 -16.55 -10.08 -3.87
C LEU A 98 -16.12 -9.03 -4.90
N LYS A 99 -14.98 -8.41 -4.70
CA LYS A 99 -14.43 -7.45 -5.66
C LYS A 99 -14.13 -8.10 -7.00
N ARG A 100 -13.60 -9.31 -6.97
CA ARG A 100 -13.34 -10.10 -8.19
C ARG A 100 -14.64 -10.35 -8.96
N GLU A 101 -15.72 -10.71 -8.28
CA GLU A 101 -17.02 -10.93 -8.90
C GLU A 101 -17.57 -9.64 -9.51
N GLU A 102 -17.45 -8.51 -8.80
CA GLU A 102 -17.85 -7.21 -9.32
C GLU A 102 -17.08 -6.85 -10.58
N ILE A 103 -15.77 -7.06 -10.57
CA ILE A 103 -14.90 -6.78 -11.70
C ILE A 103 -15.28 -7.69 -12.89
N ASN A 104 -15.47 -8.97 -12.64
CA ASN A 104 -15.88 -9.93 -13.68
C ASN A 104 -17.22 -9.54 -14.30
N GLY A 105 -18.17 -9.08 -13.47
CA GLY A 105 -19.46 -8.60 -13.94
C GLY A 105 -19.34 -7.36 -14.80
N ALA A 106 -18.49 -6.41 -14.42
CA ALA A 106 -18.26 -5.20 -15.20
C ALA A 106 -17.63 -5.53 -16.55
N ILE A 107 -16.66 -6.42 -16.57
CA ILE A 107 -16.01 -6.88 -17.82
C ILE A 107 -17.05 -7.52 -18.74
N ALA A 108 -17.89 -8.39 -18.19
CA ALA A 108 -18.94 -9.08 -18.97
C ALA A 108 -19.90 -8.08 -19.61
N ARG A 109 -20.32 -7.06 -18.84
CA ARG A 109 -21.22 -6.01 -19.36
C ARG A 109 -20.57 -5.22 -20.50
N LEU A 110 -19.30 -4.89 -20.35
CA LEU A 110 -18.56 -4.17 -21.39
C LEU A 110 -18.42 -5.01 -22.66
N HIS A 111 -18.11 -6.29 -22.51
CA HIS A 111 -18.05 -7.20 -23.66
C HIS A 111 -19.38 -7.30 -24.38
N GLU A 112 -20.48 -7.41 -23.64
CA GLU A 112 -21.82 -7.45 -24.20
C GLU A 112 -22.14 -6.17 -24.96
N ASN A 113 -21.82 -5.01 -24.37
CA ASN A 113 -22.01 -3.72 -25.02
C ASN A 113 -21.20 -3.62 -26.33
N LEU A 114 -19.96 -4.05 -26.29
CA LEU A 114 -19.08 -4.05 -27.46
C LEU A 114 -19.64 -4.94 -28.57
N SER A 115 -20.12 -6.13 -28.21
CA SER A 115 -20.72 -7.08 -29.16
C SER A 115 -21.95 -6.47 -29.86
N ARG A 116 -22.80 -5.78 -29.12
CA ARG A 116 -23.99 -5.10 -29.68
C ARG A 116 -23.58 -4.00 -30.67
N ARG A 117 -22.57 -3.21 -30.35
CA ARG A 117 -22.09 -2.14 -31.23
C ARG A 117 -21.51 -2.69 -32.53
N ARG A 118 -20.83 -3.84 -32.46
CA ARG A 118 -20.23 -4.48 -33.63
C ARG A 118 -21.25 -5.16 -34.55
N ARG A 119 -22.39 -5.55 -33.97
CA ARG A 119 -23.51 -6.14 -34.75
C ARG A 119 -24.42 -5.09 -35.38
N GLY A 120 -24.40 -3.89 -34.78
CA GLY A 120 -25.24 -2.80 -35.27
C GLY A 120 -24.57 -1.98 -36.38
#